data_580b8d7c0523fc41f58708d832e557b6
#
_entry.id   580b8d7c0523fc41f58708d832e557b6
#
_cell.length_a   1.000
_cell.length_b   1.000
_cell.length_c   1.000
_cell.angle_alpha   90.00
_cell.angle_beta   90.00
_cell.angle_gamma   90.00
#
_symmetry.space_group_name_H-M   'P 1'
#
loop_
_entity.id
_entity.type
_entity.pdbx_description
1 polymer ?
#
loop_
_entity_poly.entity_id
_entity_poly.type
_entity_poly.pdbx_seq_one_letter_code
_entity_poly.pdbx_strand_id
1 'polypeptide(L)'
;MTDRIKCVCSNCRKPFSERASRLKPGYQMQCPNCMRLITFDAGSEDPNIRRPLKAARDYRNAAEDALVAARMAEQQKVYARD
;
A
#
# COMPACT_ATOMS: atom_id res chain seq x y z
N MET A 1 -10.06 10.43 0.68
CA MET A 1 -8.81 9.79 0.22
C MET A 1 -9.04 8.32 -0.03
N THR A 2 -8.52 7.82 -1.13
CA THR A 2 -8.63 6.41 -1.44
C THR A 2 -7.33 5.69 -1.08
N ASP A 3 -7.44 4.53 -0.44
CA ASP A 3 -6.29 3.67 -0.12
C ASP A 3 -6.06 2.61 -1.21
N ARG A 4 -6.69 2.78 -2.37
CA ARG A 4 -6.59 1.81 -3.46
C ARG A 4 -5.35 2.05 -4.28
N ILE A 5 -4.61 0.98 -4.48
CA ILE A 5 -3.38 0.97 -5.28
C ILE A 5 -3.68 0.26 -6.60
N LYS A 6 -3.29 0.90 -7.70
CA LYS A 6 -3.46 0.31 -9.02
C LYS A 6 -2.44 -0.80 -9.25
N CYS A 7 -2.94 -1.96 -9.62
CA CYS A 7 -2.13 -3.14 -9.91
C CYS A 7 -2.37 -3.58 -11.35
N VAL A 8 -1.42 -4.32 -11.91
CA VAL A 8 -1.55 -4.91 -13.25
C VAL A 8 -1.16 -6.37 -13.16
N CYS A 9 -2.01 -7.25 -13.68
CA CYS A 9 -1.71 -8.67 -13.73
C CYS A 9 -0.61 -8.95 -14.76
N SER A 10 0.44 -9.64 -14.34
CA SER A 10 1.57 -9.98 -15.22
C SER A 10 1.19 -10.97 -16.31
N ASN A 11 0.12 -11.75 -16.10
CA ASN A 11 -0.30 -12.78 -17.04
C ASN A 11 -1.24 -12.22 -18.13
N CYS A 12 -2.33 -11.57 -17.74
CA CYS A 12 -3.32 -11.04 -18.69
C CYS A 12 -3.19 -9.54 -18.93
N ARG A 13 -2.36 -8.84 -18.16
CA ARG A 13 -2.05 -7.41 -18.27
C ARG A 13 -3.25 -6.50 -18.05
N LYS A 14 -4.31 -7.00 -17.44
CA LYS A 14 -5.45 -6.15 -17.11
C LYS A 14 -5.24 -5.45 -15.78
N PRO A 15 -5.61 -4.16 -15.67
CA PRO A 15 -5.48 -3.44 -14.42
C PRO A 15 -6.57 -3.83 -13.44
N PHE A 16 -6.22 -3.78 -12.16
CA PHE A 16 -7.16 -3.94 -11.05
C PHE A 16 -6.68 -3.09 -9.89
N SER A 17 -7.51 -2.94 -8.87
CA SER A 17 -7.16 -2.16 -7.69
C SER A 17 -7.19 -3.04 -6.45
N GLU A 18 -6.27 -2.78 -5.52
CA GLU A 18 -6.24 -3.45 -4.23
C GLU A 18 -5.96 -2.42 -3.13
N ARG A 19 -6.38 -2.72 -1.91
CA ARG A 19 -6.17 -1.82 -0.78
C ARG A 19 -4.72 -1.84 -0.33
N ALA A 20 -4.19 -0.67 0.02
CA ALA A 20 -2.83 -0.54 0.53
C ALA A 20 -2.61 -1.37 1.79
N SER A 21 -3.64 -1.53 2.63
CA SER A 21 -3.57 -2.33 3.85
C SER A 21 -3.36 -3.83 3.59
N ARG A 22 -3.75 -4.31 2.40
CA ARG A 22 -3.60 -5.72 2.01
C ARG A 22 -2.32 -5.99 1.24
N LEU A 23 -1.78 -4.98 0.55
CA LEU A 23 -0.58 -5.13 -0.26
C LEU A 23 0.67 -5.11 0.61
N LYS A 24 0.96 -6.25 1.22
CA LYS A 24 2.15 -6.47 2.04
C LYS A 24 2.98 -7.59 1.44
N PRO A 25 4.29 -7.67 1.73
CA PRO A 25 5.10 -8.79 1.25
C PRO A 25 4.51 -10.14 1.66
N GLY A 26 4.37 -11.03 0.70
CA GLY A 26 3.77 -12.35 0.90
C GLY A 26 2.26 -12.41 0.68
N TYR A 27 1.61 -11.29 0.40
CA TYR A 27 0.19 -11.28 0.10
C TYR A 27 -0.10 -12.02 -1.21
N GLN A 28 -1.12 -12.85 -1.19
CA GLN A 28 -1.55 -13.62 -2.36
C GLN A 28 -3.01 -13.31 -2.68
N MET A 29 -3.32 -13.20 -3.97
CA MET A 29 -4.67 -13.01 -4.45
C MET A 29 -4.83 -13.60 -5.84
N GLN A 30 -6.08 -13.85 -6.25
CA GLN A 30 -6.36 -14.26 -7.62
C GLN A 30 -6.70 -13.05 -8.47
N CYS A 31 -6.15 -13.02 -9.69
CA CYS A 31 -6.52 -11.98 -10.66
C CYS A 31 -8.02 -12.05 -10.95
N PRO A 32 -8.76 -10.93 -10.84
CA PRO A 32 -10.20 -10.95 -11.08
C PRO A 32 -10.58 -11.25 -12.54
N ASN A 33 -9.64 -11.17 -13.46
CA ASN A 33 -9.90 -11.42 -14.88
C ASN A 33 -9.48 -12.82 -15.32
N CYS A 34 -8.22 -13.22 -15.08
CA CYS A 34 -7.71 -14.51 -15.54
C CYS A 34 -7.67 -15.59 -14.45
N MET A 35 -7.99 -15.23 -13.22
CA MET A 35 -8.06 -16.13 -12.06
C MET A 35 -6.72 -16.75 -11.66
N ARG A 36 -5.62 -16.29 -12.22
CA ARG A 36 -4.28 -16.78 -11.86
C ARG A 36 -3.87 -16.22 -10.49
N LEU A 37 -3.23 -17.06 -9.69
CA LEU A 37 -2.72 -16.66 -8.39
C LEU A 37 -1.55 -15.69 -8.56
N ILE A 38 -1.65 -14.53 -7.89
CA ILE A 38 -0.60 -13.52 -7.87
C ILE A 38 -0.03 -13.47 -6.46
N THR A 39 1.29 -13.62 -6.35
CA THR A 39 2.01 -13.49 -5.09
C THR A 39 2.81 -12.20 -5.10
N PHE A 40 2.54 -11.30 -4.15
CA PHE A 40 3.28 -10.05 -4.00
C PHE A 40 4.50 -10.30 -3.12
N ASP A 41 5.56 -10.78 -3.75
CA ASP A 41 6.82 -11.10 -3.09
C ASP A 41 7.76 -9.90 -3.15
N ALA A 42 8.32 -9.51 -2.00
CA ALA A 42 9.27 -8.40 -1.92
C ALA A 42 10.54 -8.65 -2.72
N GLY A 43 10.91 -9.91 -2.92
CA GLY A 43 12.08 -10.30 -3.72
C GLY A 43 11.81 -10.40 -5.21
N SER A 44 10.57 -10.16 -5.67
CA SER A 44 10.23 -10.27 -7.08
C SER A 44 10.90 -9.18 -7.91
N GLU A 45 11.40 -9.53 -9.08
CA GLU A 45 11.96 -8.58 -10.05
C GLU A 45 10.89 -8.01 -10.98
N ASP A 46 9.67 -8.56 -10.95
CA ASP A 46 8.58 -8.12 -11.80
C ASP A 46 8.10 -6.73 -11.37
N PRO A 47 8.16 -5.71 -12.25
CA PRO A 47 7.70 -4.37 -11.89
C PRO A 47 6.21 -4.32 -11.57
N ASN A 48 5.40 -5.22 -12.14
CA ASN A 48 3.97 -5.30 -11.83
C ASN A 48 3.71 -5.78 -10.40
N ILE A 49 4.69 -6.41 -9.77
CA ILE A 49 4.65 -6.81 -8.36
C ILE A 49 5.31 -5.74 -7.47
N ARG A 50 6.48 -5.26 -7.86
CA ARG A 50 7.28 -4.33 -7.05
C ARG A 50 6.63 -2.96 -6.90
N ARG A 51 6.09 -2.40 -7.98
CA ARG A 51 5.50 -1.05 -7.96
C ARG A 51 4.30 -0.95 -7.02
N PRO A 52 3.30 -1.85 -7.08
CA PRO A 52 2.19 -1.79 -6.15
C PRO A 52 2.62 -1.98 -4.70
N LEU A 53 3.56 -2.90 -4.44
CA LEU A 53 4.08 -3.10 -3.09
C LEU A 53 4.72 -1.84 -2.53
N LYS A 54 5.55 -1.17 -3.34
CA LYS A 54 6.20 0.08 -2.93
C LYS A 54 5.17 1.18 -2.72
N ALA A 55 4.23 1.33 -3.64
CA ALA A 55 3.19 2.35 -3.54
C ALA A 55 2.35 2.16 -2.28
N ALA A 56 1.99 0.93 -1.96
CA ALA A 56 1.22 0.60 -0.76
C ALA A 56 2.01 0.91 0.51
N ARG A 57 3.30 0.57 0.53
CA ARG A 57 4.17 0.88 1.66
C ARG A 57 4.30 2.38 1.86
N ASP A 58 4.54 3.11 0.79
CA ASP A 58 4.68 4.57 0.85
C ASP A 58 3.38 5.22 1.33
N TYR A 59 2.24 4.72 0.88
CA TYR A 59 0.94 5.20 1.34
C TYR A 59 0.76 4.98 2.85
N ARG A 60 1.06 3.78 3.35
CA ARG A 60 0.93 3.47 4.77
C ARG A 60 1.88 4.31 5.62
N ASN A 61 3.11 4.48 5.17
CA ASN A 61 4.11 5.30 5.87
C ASN A 61 3.68 6.77 5.92
N ALA A 62 3.18 7.30 4.82
CA ALA A 62 2.68 8.68 4.78
C ALA A 62 1.49 8.89 5.73
N ALA A 63 0.56 7.94 5.77
CA ALA A 63 -0.58 8.00 6.68
C ALA A 63 -0.14 7.93 8.14
N GLU A 64 0.82 7.07 8.46
CA GLU A 64 1.38 6.95 9.80
C GLU A 64 2.12 8.21 10.21
N ASP A 65 2.95 8.76 9.33
CA ASP A 65 3.67 10.01 9.59
C ASP A 65 2.70 11.16 9.85
N ALA A 66 1.61 11.23 9.11
CA ALA A 66 0.59 12.27 9.33
C ALA A 66 -0.06 12.12 10.70
N LEU A 67 -0.34 10.90 11.14
CA LEU A 67 -0.90 10.66 12.48
C LEU A 67 0.08 11.04 13.58
N VAL A 68 1.35 10.69 13.43
CA VAL A 68 2.39 11.03 14.40
C VAL A 68 2.56 12.54 14.49
N ALA A 69 2.61 13.24 13.36
CA ALA A 69 2.71 14.68 13.33
C ALA A 69 1.52 15.36 14.01
N ALA A 70 0.31 14.86 13.80
CA ALA A 70 -0.89 15.37 14.44
C ALA A 70 -0.84 15.18 15.96
N ARG A 71 -0.40 14.03 16.44
CA ARG A 71 -0.24 13.76 17.86
C ARG A 71 0.80 14.67 18.51
N MET A 72 1.92 14.87 17.84
CA MET A 72 2.97 15.76 18.33
C MET A 72 2.48 17.20 18.41
N ALA A 73 1.73 17.66 17.42
CA ALA A 73 1.15 19.00 17.44
C ALA A 73 0.17 19.19 18.60
N GLU A 74 -0.64 18.18 18.89
CA GLU A 74 -1.56 18.23 20.04
C GLU A 74 -0.81 18.28 21.37
N GLN A 75 0.24 17.49 21.53
CA GLN A 75 1.06 17.48 22.73
C GLN A 75 1.74 18.84 22.94
N GLN A 76 2.25 19.46 21.88
CA GLN A 76 2.86 20.77 21.94
C GLN A 76 1.86 21.84 22.39
N LYS A 77 0.63 21.76 21.93
CA LYS A 77 -0.42 22.69 22.35
C LYS A 77 -0.71 22.57 23.83
N VAL A 78 -0.73 21.35 24.36
CA VAL A 78 -0.96 21.11 25.78
C VAL A 78 0.18 21.71 26.60
N TYR A 79 1.42 21.54 26.21
CA TYR A 79 2.57 22.11 26.91
C TYR A 79 2.61 23.63 26.82
N ALA A 80 2.17 24.18 25.70
CA ALA A 80 2.17 25.64 25.52
C ALA A 80 1.19 26.37 26.43
N ARG A 81 0.21 25.66 26.99
CA ARG A 81 -0.75 26.26 27.94
C ARG A 81 -0.21 26.34 29.36
N ASP A 82 0.73 25.53 29.67
CA ASP A 82 1.34 25.51 30.99
C ASP A 82 2.49 26.54 31.07
#